data_cc6f778036e245fc33e5c16777dd3217
#
_entry.id   cc6f778036e245fc33e5c16777dd3217
#
_cell.length_a   1.000
_cell.length_b   1.000
_cell.length_c   1.000
_cell.angle_alpha   90.00
_cell.angle_beta   90.00
_cell.angle_gamma   90.00
#
_symmetry.space_group_name_H-M   'P 1'
#
loop_
_entity.id
_entity.type
_entity.pdbx_description
1 polymer ?
#
loop_
_entity_poly.entity_id
_entity_poly.type
_entity_poly.pdbx_seq_one_letter_code
_entity_poly.pdbx_strand_id
1 'polypeptide(L)'
;MSFMESSMKIKELLKKEFILEQLKAKNKQEALAELAGAFAKSQIKFDSGAMLRVLLEREKLGSTGIGDGIAIPHGKLAGLDEILVAFGRSREGIAFEALDGKPVHLFFLLMAPENSAGQHL
;
A
#
# COMPACT_ATOMS: atom_id res chain seq x y z
N MET A 1 -16.91 13.72 -4.84
CA MET A 1 -16.09 14.02 -3.64
C MET A 1 -15.03 15.04 -4.02
N SER A 2 -14.88 16.07 -3.21
CA SER A 2 -13.90 17.09 -3.47
C SER A 2 -12.49 16.59 -3.17
N PHE A 3 -11.48 17.23 -3.75
CA PHE A 3 -10.09 16.91 -3.47
C PHE A 3 -9.76 17.02 -1.99
N MET A 4 -10.31 18.03 -1.31
CA MET A 4 -10.06 18.25 0.11
C MET A 4 -10.64 17.13 0.97
N GLU A 5 -11.81 16.64 0.62
CA GLU A 5 -12.42 15.53 1.35
C GLU A 5 -11.59 14.27 1.21
N SER A 6 -11.05 13.99 0.01
CA SER A 6 -10.18 12.83 -0.20
C SER A 6 -8.91 12.92 0.63
N SER A 7 -8.28 14.10 0.68
CA SER A 7 -7.08 14.30 1.50
C SER A 7 -7.35 14.12 2.98
N MET A 8 -8.48 14.61 3.47
CA MET A 8 -8.85 14.44 4.87
C MET A 8 -9.10 12.98 5.21
N LYS A 9 -9.75 12.22 4.30
CA LYS A 9 -9.98 10.81 4.51
C LYS A 9 -8.67 10.02 4.63
N ILE A 10 -7.72 10.29 3.77
CA ILE A 10 -6.41 9.63 3.83
C ILE A 10 -5.72 9.93 5.16
N LYS A 11 -5.78 11.17 5.61
CA LYS A 11 -5.22 11.57 6.90
C LYS A 11 -5.83 10.79 8.05
N GLU A 12 -7.15 10.58 8.03
CA GLU A 12 -7.85 9.85 9.06
C GLU A 12 -7.51 8.37 9.04
N LEU A 13 -7.25 7.81 7.86
CA LEU A 13 -6.96 6.38 7.69
C LEU A 13 -5.51 6.05 7.96
N LEU A 14 -4.59 7.00 7.80
CA LEU A 14 -3.17 6.74 8.00
C LEU A 14 -2.81 6.92 9.46
N LYS A 15 -2.88 5.81 10.19
CA LYS A 15 -2.58 5.80 11.62
C LYS A 15 -1.07 5.68 11.84
N LYS A 16 -0.62 6.19 12.98
CA LYS A 16 0.81 6.18 13.33
C LYS A 16 1.42 4.78 13.27
N GLU A 17 0.68 3.76 13.73
CA GLU A 17 1.16 2.39 13.72
C GLU A 17 1.31 1.81 12.31
N PHE A 18 0.75 2.46 11.30
CA PHE A 18 0.85 2.04 9.89
C PHE A 18 1.92 2.83 9.14
N ILE A 19 2.74 3.60 9.85
CA ILE A 19 3.83 4.36 9.23
C ILE A 19 5.15 3.65 9.53
N LEU A 20 5.82 3.21 8.47
CA LEU A 20 7.12 2.54 8.55
C LEU A 20 8.19 3.53 8.09
N GLU A 21 8.84 4.19 9.06
CA GLU A 21 9.81 5.25 8.77
C GLU A 21 11.04 4.75 8.01
N GLN A 22 11.36 3.46 8.17
CA GLN A 22 12.52 2.89 7.52
C GLN A 22 12.23 1.45 7.13
N LEU A 23 11.96 1.25 5.83
CA LEU A 23 11.77 -0.09 5.29
C LEU A 23 13.11 -0.82 5.22
N LYS A 24 13.09 -2.10 5.57
CA LYS A 24 14.25 -2.98 5.49
C LYS A 24 14.27 -3.76 4.19
N ALA A 25 13.17 -3.78 3.47
CA ALA A 25 13.00 -4.53 2.24
C ALA A 25 14.05 -4.16 1.19
N LYS A 26 14.47 -5.14 0.42
CA LYS A 26 15.48 -4.96 -0.63
C LYS A 26 14.89 -5.11 -2.04
N ASN A 27 13.67 -5.64 -2.15
CA ASN A 27 13.03 -5.84 -3.45
C ASN A 27 11.53 -5.63 -3.33
N LYS A 28 10.85 -5.70 -4.48
CA LYS A 28 9.41 -5.45 -4.56
C LYS A 28 8.60 -6.36 -3.64
N GLN A 29 8.84 -7.66 -3.67
CA GLN A 29 8.08 -8.62 -2.86
C GLN A 29 8.27 -8.37 -1.37
N GLU A 30 9.50 -8.13 -0.95
CA GLU A 30 9.78 -7.82 0.45
C GLU A 30 9.12 -6.52 0.89
N ALA A 31 9.12 -5.51 0.00
CA ALA A 31 8.49 -4.23 0.32
C ALA A 31 6.99 -4.39 0.54
N LEU A 32 6.32 -5.13 -0.35
CA LEU A 32 4.89 -5.37 -0.22
C LEU A 32 4.57 -6.15 1.06
N ALA A 33 5.38 -7.15 1.37
CA ALA A 33 5.17 -7.95 2.58
C ALA A 33 5.38 -7.11 3.84
N GLU A 34 6.40 -6.26 3.86
CA GLU A 34 6.69 -5.42 5.01
C GLU A 34 5.59 -4.38 5.24
N LEU A 35 5.12 -3.76 4.16
CA LEU A 35 4.02 -2.78 4.23
C LEU A 35 2.72 -3.43 4.71
N ALA A 36 2.37 -4.59 4.14
CA ALA A 36 1.18 -5.31 4.56
C ALA A 36 1.29 -5.73 6.02
N GLY A 37 2.50 -6.07 6.46
CA GLY A 37 2.76 -6.45 7.84
C GLY A 37 2.49 -5.34 8.85
N ALA A 38 2.49 -4.08 8.42
CA ALA A 38 2.17 -2.97 9.32
C ALA A 38 0.76 -3.09 9.88
N PHE A 39 -0.16 -3.64 9.12
CA PHE A 39 -1.56 -3.80 9.55
C PHE A 39 -1.73 -4.85 10.65
N ALA A 40 -0.75 -5.74 10.82
CA ALA A 40 -0.80 -6.73 11.89
C ALA A 40 -0.78 -6.12 13.29
N LYS A 41 -0.35 -4.85 13.39
CA LYS A 41 -0.33 -4.13 14.66
C LYS A 41 -1.72 -3.63 15.06
N SER A 42 -2.69 -3.69 14.15
CA SER A 42 -4.05 -3.28 14.44
C SER A 42 -4.86 -4.46 14.96
N GLN A 43 -6.06 -4.17 15.47
CA GLN A 43 -6.99 -5.21 15.87
C GLN A 43 -7.85 -5.71 14.71
N ILE A 44 -7.61 -5.18 13.52
CA ILE A 44 -8.36 -5.53 12.33
C ILE A 44 -7.95 -6.94 11.90
N LYS A 45 -8.94 -7.81 11.72
CA LYS A 45 -8.68 -9.18 11.28
C LYS A 45 -8.63 -9.23 9.77
N PHE A 46 -7.60 -9.84 9.24
CA PHE A 46 -7.47 -10.06 7.81
C PHE A 46 -6.52 -11.20 7.54
N ASP A 47 -6.63 -11.78 6.34
CA ASP A 47 -5.72 -12.84 5.91
C ASP A 47 -4.48 -12.19 5.26
N SER A 48 -3.37 -12.18 5.98
CA SER A 48 -2.15 -11.54 5.50
C SER A 48 -1.58 -12.20 4.24
N GLY A 49 -1.73 -13.52 4.14
CA GLY A 49 -1.30 -14.23 2.94
C GLY A 49 -2.12 -13.85 1.72
N ALA A 50 -3.43 -13.75 1.90
CA ALA A 50 -4.32 -13.31 0.81
C ALA A 50 -4.03 -11.88 0.41
N MET A 51 -3.76 -11.00 1.37
CA MET A 51 -3.42 -9.61 1.07
C MET A 51 -2.17 -9.52 0.20
N LEU A 52 -1.12 -10.25 0.56
CA LEU A 52 0.11 -10.23 -0.23
C LEU A 52 -0.12 -10.79 -1.63
N ARG A 53 -0.90 -11.86 -1.76
CA ARG A 53 -1.22 -12.42 -3.08
C ARG A 53 -1.94 -11.39 -3.96
N VAL A 54 -2.92 -10.69 -3.40
CA VAL A 54 -3.65 -9.65 -4.14
C VAL A 54 -2.70 -8.57 -4.63
N LEU A 55 -1.80 -8.12 -3.77
CA LEU A 55 -0.84 -7.08 -4.13
C LEU A 55 0.12 -7.56 -5.22
N LEU A 56 0.63 -8.78 -5.11
CA LEU A 56 1.53 -9.33 -6.12
C LEU A 56 0.82 -9.52 -7.46
N GLU A 57 -0.44 -9.98 -7.44
CA GLU A 57 -1.23 -10.12 -8.66
C GLU A 57 -1.45 -8.77 -9.34
N ARG A 58 -1.71 -7.72 -8.55
CA ARG A 58 -1.87 -6.38 -9.10
C ARG A 58 -0.59 -5.89 -9.78
N GLU A 59 0.57 -6.17 -9.19
CA GLU A 59 1.85 -5.75 -9.76
C GLU A 59 2.15 -6.48 -11.07
N LYS A 60 1.65 -7.69 -11.26
CA LYS A 60 1.83 -8.42 -12.51
C LYS A 60 1.15 -7.74 -13.69
N LEU A 61 0.10 -6.97 -13.43
CA LEU A 61 -0.62 -6.23 -14.49
C LEU A 61 0.14 -4.96 -14.91
N GLY A 62 1.11 -4.56 -14.13
CA GLY A 62 1.90 -3.36 -14.35
C GLY A 62 2.27 -2.76 -13.01
N SER A 63 3.45 -2.16 -12.96
CA SER A 63 3.96 -1.61 -11.70
C SER A 63 3.09 -0.48 -11.18
N THR A 64 2.89 -0.45 -9.86
CA THR A 64 2.26 0.69 -9.19
C THR A 64 3.30 1.76 -8.81
N GLY A 65 4.55 1.58 -9.20
CA GLY A 65 5.57 2.63 -9.10
C GLY A 65 5.34 3.66 -10.18
N ILE A 66 4.85 4.84 -9.78
CA ILE A 66 4.38 5.86 -10.73
C ILE A 66 5.47 6.82 -11.21
N GLY A 67 6.67 6.68 -10.67
CA GLY A 67 7.77 7.59 -10.98
C GLY A 67 8.04 8.55 -9.84
N ASP A 68 9.10 9.33 -9.97
CA ASP A 68 9.52 10.32 -8.98
C ASP A 68 9.75 9.72 -7.59
N GLY A 69 10.13 8.44 -7.54
CA GLY A 69 10.42 7.76 -6.28
C GLY A 69 9.19 7.32 -5.50
N ILE A 70 8.00 7.33 -6.11
CA ILE A 70 6.74 7.03 -5.43
C ILE A 70 6.09 5.78 -6.00
N ALA A 71 5.54 4.94 -5.13
CA ALA A 71 4.71 3.82 -5.52
C ALA A 71 3.42 3.83 -4.70
N ILE A 72 2.32 3.38 -5.32
CA ILE A 72 1.02 3.30 -4.66
C ILE A 72 0.46 1.89 -4.86
N PRO A 73 1.06 0.88 -4.19
CA PRO A 73 0.50 -0.48 -4.23
C PRO A 73 -0.91 -0.46 -3.68
N HIS A 74 -1.82 -1.19 -4.35
CA HIS A 74 -3.20 -1.18 -3.90
C HIS A 74 -3.93 -2.46 -4.34
N GLY A 75 -5.03 -2.73 -3.68
CA GLY A 75 -5.86 -3.86 -4.02
C GLY A 75 -7.14 -3.90 -3.21
N LYS A 76 -7.98 -4.88 -3.53
CA LYS A 76 -9.20 -5.16 -2.79
C LYS A 76 -9.07 -6.52 -2.15
N LEU A 77 -9.55 -6.65 -0.92
CA LEU A 77 -9.43 -7.90 -0.17
C LEU A 77 -10.78 -8.26 0.46
N ALA A 78 -11.21 -9.49 0.20
CA ALA A 78 -12.41 -10.03 0.83
C ALA A 78 -12.22 -10.11 2.34
N GLY A 79 -13.26 -9.82 3.09
CA GLY A 79 -13.22 -9.89 4.54
C GLY A 79 -12.80 -8.62 5.24
N LEU A 80 -12.34 -7.62 4.51
CA LEU A 80 -12.07 -6.31 5.10
C LEU A 80 -13.38 -5.54 5.24
N ASP A 81 -13.52 -4.85 6.36
CA ASP A 81 -14.68 -4.01 6.64
C ASP A 81 -14.38 -2.53 6.41
N GLU A 82 -13.11 -2.16 6.29
CA GLU A 82 -12.72 -0.77 6.16
C GLU A 82 -11.47 -0.65 5.28
N ILE A 83 -11.24 0.56 4.80
CA ILE A 83 -10.05 0.87 4.01
C ILE A 83 -8.84 0.95 4.94
N LEU A 84 -7.74 0.31 4.53
CA LEU A 84 -6.48 0.35 5.27
C LEU A 84 -5.44 1.09 4.45
N VAL A 85 -4.70 1.99 5.09
CA VAL A 85 -3.63 2.75 4.45
C VAL A 85 -2.36 2.60 5.27
N ALA A 86 -1.26 2.26 4.60
CA ALA A 86 0.05 2.23 5.23
C ALA A 86 1.02 3.09 4.41
N PHE A 87 2.00 3.65 5.08
CA PHE A 87 3.05 4.41 4.45
C PHE A 87 4.41 3.82 4.82
N GLY A 88 5.32 3.76 3.84
CA GLY A 88 6.68 3.30 4.10
C GLY A 88 7.69 4.14 3.36
N ARG A 89 8.86 4.33 3.97
CA ARG A 89 9.96 5.06 3.38
C ARG A 89 11.19 4.16 3.31
N SER A 90 11.85 4.16 2.14
CA SER A 90 13.14 3.50 1.97
C SER A 90 14.18 4.56 1.63
N ARG A 91 15.18 4.72 2.50
CA ARG A 91 16.23 5.71 2.26
C ARG A 91 17.11 5.33 1.07
N GLU A 92 17.38 4.04 0.93
CA GLU A 92 18.27 3.56 -0.15
C GLU A 92 17.54 3.41 -1.48
N GLY A 93 16.22 3.30 -1.44
CA GLY A 93 15.43 3.04 -2.62
C GLY A 93 15.30 1.56 -2.91
N ILE A 94 14.17 1.17 -3.48
CA ILE A 94 13.86 -0.23 -3.79
C ILE A 94 13.55 -0.32 -5.27
N ALA A 95 14.16 -1.28 -5.96
CA ALA A 95 13.83 -1.57 -7.35
C ALA A 95 12.41 -2.12 -7.40
N PHE A 96 11.50 -1.37 -7.98
CA PHE A 96 10.08 -1.67 -7.99
C PHE A 96 9.50 -1.71 -9.40
N GLU A 97 10.36 -1.71 -10.41
CA GLU A 97 9.96 -1.66 -11.80
C GLU A 97 9.06 -0.46 -12.10
N ALA A 98 9.38 0.67 -11.46
CA ALA A 98 8.60 1.89 -11.64
C ALA A 98 8.60 2.35 -13.10
N LEU A 99 7.59 3.14 -13.46
CA LEU A 99 7.41 3.57 -14.85
C LEU A 99 8.61 4.34 -15.39
N ASP A 100 9.37 5.03 -14.53
CA ASP A 100 10.56 5.77 -14.95
C ASP A 100 11.86 4.95 -14.80
N GLY A 101 11.75 3.69 -14.35
CA GLY A 101 12.89 2.81 -14.16
C GLY A 101 13.78 3.16 -12.97
N LYS A 102 13.38 4.14 -12.16
CA LYS A 102 14.18 4.57 -11.01
C LYS A 102 13.72 3.92 -9.73
N PRO A 103 14.59 3.87 -8.69
CA PRO A 103 14.18 3.29 -7.40
C PRO A 103 13.03 4.06 -6.76
N VAL A 104 12.26 3.34 -5.94
CA VAL A 104 11.14 3.92 -5.20
C VAL A 104 11.59 4.11 -3.75
N HIS A 105 11.27 5.28 -3.21
CA HIS A 105 11.61 5.65 -1.84
C HIS A 105 10.41 5.83 -0.95
N LEU A 106 9.25 6.17 -1.52
CA LEU A 106 8.01 6.41 -0.76
C LEU A 106 6.92 5.48 -1.26
N PHE A 107 6.29 4.79 -0.33
CA PHE A 107 5.25 3.82 -0.64
C PHE A 107 3.97 4.16 0.12
N PHE A 108 2.85 4.21 -0.60
CA PHE A 108 1.52 4.32 -0.02
C PHE A 108 0.75 3.05 -0.37
N LEU A 109 0.49 2.21 0.61
CA LEU A 109 -0.27 0.99 0.40
C LEU A 109 -1.73 1.22 0.76
N LEU A 110 -2.63 0.94 -0.18
CA LEU A 110 -4.08 1.09 0.04
C LEU A 110 -4.76 -0.25 -0.18
N MET A 111 -5.48 -0.71 0.84
CA MET A 111 -6.31 -1.92 0.74
C MET A 111 -7.76 -1.55 1.02
N ALA A 112 -8.66 -1.99 0.15
CA ALA A 112 -10.07 -1.70 0.30
C ALA A 112 -10.88 -2.98 0.42
N PRO A 113 -12.08 -2.90 1.04
CA PRO A 113 -13.00 -4.04 1.02
C PRO A 113 -13.37 -4.40 -0.41
N GLU A 114 -13.53 -5.70 -0.66
CA GLU A 114 -13.90 -6.19 -1.99
C GLU A 114 -15.26 -5.69 -2.41
N ASN A 115 -16.17 -5.51 -1.46
CA ASN A 115 -17.55 -5.10 -1.70
C ASN A 115 -17.73 -3.58 -1.63
N SER A 116 -16.71 -2.80 -1.94
CA SER A 116 -16.79 -1.34 -1.89
C SER A 116 -17.31 -0.74 -3.19
N ALA A 117 -18.39 -1.32 -3.74
CA ALA A 117 -19.00 -0.80 -4.97
C ALA A 117 -19.34 0.68 -4.80
N GLY A 118 -18.91 1.52 -5.74
CA GLY A 118 -19.12 2.95 -5.68
C GLY A 118 -18.05 3.71 -4.92
N GLN A 119 -17.12 3.02 -4.26
CA GLN A 119 -15.96 3.63 -3.63
C GLN A 119 -14.73 3.38 -4.49
N HIS A 120 -13.90 4.39 -4.62
CA HIS A 120 -12.72 4.31 -5.48
C HIS A 120 -11.45 4.57 -4.69
N LEU A 121 -10.45 3.80 -4.99
CA LEU A 121 -9.10 4.05 -4.48
C LEU A 121 -8.37 5.05 -5.36
#